data_9bee52758ec52f83f956434403f343c2
#
_entry.id   9bee52758ec52f83f956434403f343c2
#
_cell.length_a   1.000
_cell.length_b   1.000
_cell.length_c   1.000
_cell.angle_alpha   90.00
_cell.angle_beta   90.00
_cell.angle_gamma   90.00
#
_symmetry.space_group_name_H-M   'P 1'
#
loop_
_entity.id
_entity.type
_entity.pdbx_description
1 polymer ?
#
loop_
_entity_poly.entity_id
_entity_poly.type
_entity_poly.pdbx_seq_one_letter_code
_entity_poly.pdbx_strand_id
1 'polypeptide(L)'
;MTETLLSIKDLSITFTQYGRFLKPFQSTPIQALNLEIKKGELLAIIGASGSGKSLLAHAIMDILPKNASVTGDMIYRGQSLNSKRIKQLRGKDITLIPQSVNYLDPSMKVKHQVRLGISENSKATQEGLFQQFGLKESDGDLYPFQLSGGMLRRVLFTTCISDKVSLIIADEPTPGLHPDALQMVLDQLRSFADKGISVIFITHDIVAASQIADRITIFKEGKAIETAPASFFSGNGEQLQTEFARSLLRSLP
;
A
#
# COMPACT_ATOMS: atom_id res chain seq x y z
N MET A 1 -6.06 -23.75 6.83
CA MET A 1 -4.89 -22.85 6.76
C MET A 1 -5.17 -21.85 5.64
N THR A 2 -5.14 -20.55 5.90
CA THR A 2 -5.33 -19.53 4.86
C THR A 2 -4.13 -19.53 3.91
N GLU A 3 -4.39 -19.56 2.60
CA GLU A 3 -3.39 -19.62 1.54
C GLU A 3 -2.52 -18.33 1.54
N THR A 4 -1.20 -18.47 1.41
CA THR A 4 -0.28 -17.34 1.25
C THR A 4 -0.43 -16.75 -0.16
N LEU A 5 -0.78 -15.47 -0.27
CA LEU A 5 -0.90 -14.76 -1.53
C LEU A 5 0.44 -14.22 -2.02
N LEU A 6 1.19 -13.55 -1.14
CA LEU A 6 2.52 -13.01 -1.42
C LEU A 6 3.48 -13.42 -0.31
N SER A 7 4.61 -14.00 -0.70
CA SER A 7 5.73 -14.34 0.20
C SER A 7 6.98 -13.60 -0.27
N ILE A 8 7.64 -12.94 0.65
CA ILE A 8 8.89 -12.21 0.45
C ILE A 8 9.94 -12.84 1.35
N LYS A 9 11.08 -13.25 0.77
CA LYS A 9 12.17 -13.94 1.47
C LYS A 9 13.50 -13.25 1.21
N ASP A 10 14.17 -12.87 2.29
CA ASP A 10 15.50 -12.27 2.30
C ASP A 10 15.65 -11.07 1.34
N LEU A 11 14.55 -10.29 1.17
CA LEU A 11 14.54 -9.15 0.27
C LEU A 11 15.50 -8.08 0.78
N SER A 12 16.45 -7.69 -0.06
CA SER A 12 17.31 -6.54 0.19
C SER A 12 17.26 -5.56 -0.98
N ILE A 13 17.24 -4.27 -0.67
CA ILE A 13 17.23 -3.19 -1.66
C ILE A 13 18.45 -2.32 -1.40
N THR A 14 19.34 -2.22 -2.39
CA THR A 14 20.58 -1.44 -2.32
C THR A 14 20.58 -0.37 -3.40
N PHE A 15 20.86 0.88 -3.01
CA PHE A 15 21.03 2.00 -3.91
C PHE A 15 22.51 2.28 -4.12
N THR A 16 22.92 2.43 -5.38
CA THR A 16 24.24 2.99 -5.71
C THR A 16 24.08 4.48 -5.93
N GLN A 17 24.79 5.27 -5.11
CA GLN A 17 24.78 6.73 -5.16
C GLN A 17 26.20 7.25 -5.38
N TYR A 18 26.32 8.47 -5.89
CA TYR A 18 27.62 9.11 -6.09
C TYR A 18 27.75 10.29 -5.13
N GLY A 19 28.77 10.21 -4.29
CA GLY A 19 29.12 11.25 -3.35
C GLY A 19 30.05 12.31 -3.95
N ARG A 20 30.70 13.07 -3.04
CA ARG A 20 31.69 14.08 -3.43
C ARG A 20 32.79 13.44 -4.28
N PHE A 21 33.17 14.09 -5.37
CA PHE A 21 34.15 13.59 -6.36
C PHE A 21 33.72 12.34 -7.13
N LEU A 22 32.39 12.12 -7.33
CA LEU A 22 31.83 11.00 -8.09
C LEU A 22 32.24 9.62 -7.55
N LYS A 23 32.66 9.52 -6.29
CA LYS A 23 32.95 8.24 -5.65
C LYS A 23 31.62 7.51 -5.37
N PRO A 24 31.43 6.28 -5.89
CA PRO A 24 30.23 5.53 -5.61
C PRO A 24 30.21 5.08 -4.14
N PHE A 25 29.02 5.15 -3.52
CA PHE A 25 28.75 4.53 -2.22
C PHE A 25 27.42 3.81 -2.28
N GLN A 26 27.24 2.80 -1.45
CA GLN A 26 26.03 2.01 -1.39
C GLN A 26 25.26 2.29 -0.10
N SER A 27 23.95 2.33 -0.21
CA SER A 27 23.01 2.39 0.90
C SER A 27 22.01 1.26 0.75
N THR A 28 21.80 0.47 1.80
CA THR A 28 20.88 -0.67 1.80
C THR A 28 19.75 -0.45 2.81
N PRO A 29 18.73 0.35 2.44
CA PRO A 29 17.63 0.70 3.34
C PRO A 29 16.68 -0.46 3.66
N ILE A 30 16.69 -1.57 2.91
CA ILE A 30 16.00 -2.82 3.25
C ILE A 30 17.01 -3.94 3.24
N GLN A 31 17.01 -4.75 4.33
CA GLN A 31 18.01 -5.79 4.56
C GLN A 31 17.33 -7.09 4.99
N ALA A 32 17.47 -8.14 4.18
CA ALA A 32 17.00 -9.50 4.46
C ALA A 32 15.55 -9.52 5.03
N LEU A 33 14.66 -8.72 4.41
CA LEU A 33 13.26 -8.62 4.82
C LEU A 33 12.52 -9.91 4.49
N ASN A 34 11.82 -10.44 5.49
CA ASN A 34 10.90 -11.56 5.34
C ASN A 34 9.49 -11.09 5.70
N LEU A 35 8.51 -11.35 4.82
CA LEU A 35 7.13 -10.94 5.00
C LEU A 35 6.19 -11.88 4.25
N GLU A 36 5.03 -12.16 4.83
CA GLU A 36 3.99 -12.96 4.18
C GLU A 36 2.62 -12.29 4.34
N ILE A 37 1.87 -12.27 3.24
CA ILE A 37 0.50 -11.77 3.18
C ILE A 37 -0.40 -12.94 2.77
N LYS A 38 -1.44 -13.19 3.55
CA LYS A 38 -2.44 -14.22 3.28
C LYS A 38 -3.54 -13.68 2.36
N LYS A 39 -4.21 -14.59 1.68
CA LYS A 39 -5.33 -14.24 0.82
C LYS A 39 -6.49 -13.65 1.63
N GLY A 40 -7.02 -12.49 1.20
CA GLY A 40 -8.09 -11.77 1.89
C GLY A 40 -7.67 -11.11 3.21
N GLU A 41 -6.36 -11.04 3.50
CA GLU A 41 -5.85 -10.41 4.72
C GLU A 41 -5.62 -8.92 4.52
N LEU A 42 -5.90 -8.12 5.54
CA LEU A 42 -5.41 -6.76 5.68
C LEU A 42 -4.20 -6.78 6.62
N LEU A 43 -3.00 -6.70 6.04
CA LEU A 43 -1.74 -6.58 6.77
C LEU A 43 -1.33 -5.12 6.84
N ALA A 44 -1.26 -4.56 8.05
CA ALA A 44 -0.68 -3.23 8.24
C ALA A 44 0.84 -3.33 8.42
N ILE A 45 1.57 -2.39 7.82
CA ILE A 45 3.01 -2.22 8.00
C ILE A 45 3.24 -0.86 8.64
N ILE A 46 3.65 -0.85 9.90
CA ILE A 46 3.87 0.37 10.68
C ILE A 46 5.36 0.60 10.95
N GLY A 47 5.76 1.86 11.03
CA GLY A 47 7.13 2.24 11.35
C GLY A 47 7.37 3.71 11.11
N ALA A 48 8.50 4.22 11.62
CA ALA A 48 8.89 5.61 11.46
C ALA A 48 9.03 6.02 9.98
N SER A 49 8.90 7.32 9.70
CA SER A 49 9.22 7.85 8.37
C SER A 49 10.67 7.52 8.01
N GLY A 50 10.91 7.16 6.76
CA GLY A 50 12.24 6.77 6.28
C GLY A 50 12.68 5.34 6.63
N SER A 51 11.87 4.53 7.30
CA SER A 51 12.22 3.14 7.64
C SER A 51 12.25 2.16 6.45
N GLY A 52 11.83 2.57 5.25
CA GLY A 52 11.85 1.75 4.04
C GLY A 52 10.50 1.21 3.57
N LYS A 53 9.39 1.52 4.26
CA LYS A 53 8.05 0.97 3.95
C LYS A 53 7.61 1.23 2.49
N SER A 54 7.72 2.46 2.01
CA SER A 54 7.38 2.81 0.63
C SER A 54 8.32 2.16 -0.39
N LEU A 55 9.58 1.91 -0.02
CA LEU A 55 10.51 1.17 -0.88
C LEU A 55 10.07 -0.28 -1.07
N LEU A 56 9.50 -0.91 -0.04
CA LEU A 56 8.91 -2.23 -0.16
C LEU A 56 7.74 -2.23 -1.15
N ALA A 57 6.81 -1.26 -1.04
CA ALA A 57 5.72 -1.09 -1.99
C ALA A 57 6.24 -0.92 -3.43
N HIS A 58 7.24 -0.07 -3.62
CA HIS A 58 7.86 0.16 -4.93
C HIS A 58 8.60 -1.08 -5.47
N ALA A 59 9.22 -1.88 -4.61
CA ALA A 59 9.86 -3.14 -5.01
C ALA A 59 8.83 -4.16 -5.50
N ILE A 60 7.72 -4.34 -4.77
CA ILE A 60 6.63 -5.25 -5.17
C ILE A 60 6.04 -4.80 -6.53
N MET A 61 5.95 -3.49 -6.76
CA MET A 61 5.41 -2.90 -7.99
C MET A 61 6.44 -2.79 -9.12
N ASP A 62 7.72 -3.15 -8.91
CA ASP A 62 8.83 -2.98 -9.87
C ASP A 62 8.92 -1.54 -10.43
N ILE A 63 8.83 -0.55 -9.53
CA ILE A 63 8.92 0.88 -9.85
C ILE A 63 10.04 1.60 -9.10
N LEU A 64 11.02 0.84 -8.60
CA LEU A 64 12.23 1.42 -8.01
C LEU A 64 13.05 2.20 -9.05
N PRO A 65 13.79 3.23 -8.64
CA PRO A 65 14.70 3.94 -9.55
C PRO A 65 15.79 3.03 -10.11
N LYS A 66 16.35 3.38 -11.26
CA LYS A 66 17.34 2.56 -11.99
C LYS A 66 18.64 2.29 -11.23
N ASN A 67 18.99 3.13 -10.26
CA ASN A 67 20.16 2.96 -9.39
C ASN A 67 19.91 2.03 -8.19
N ALA A 68 18.73 1.43 -8.11
CA ALA A 68 18.40 0.41 -7.12
C ALA A 68 18.70 -0.98 -7.66
N SER A 69 19.25 -1.85 -6.81
CA SER A 69 19.36 -3.29 -7.03
C SER A 69 18.54 -4.02 -5.96
N VAL A 70 17.83 -5.08 -6.38
CA VAL A 70 16.97 -5.89 -5.51
C VAL A 70 17.52 -7.32 -5.52
N THR A 71 17.68 -7.91 -4.33
CA THR A 71 18.04 -9.31 -4.13
C THR A 71 17.03 -9.98 -3.20
N GLY A 72 17.00 -11.31 -3.18
CA GLY A 72 15.99 -12.10 -2.46
C GLY A 72 14.83 -12.50 -3.38
N ASP A 73 13.84 -13.18 -2.81
CA ASP A 73 12.74 -13.76 -3.56
C ASP A 73 11.41 -13.14 -3.21
N MET A 74 10.61 -12.86 -4.23
CA MET A 74 9.20 -12.53 -4.09
C MET A 74 8.37 -13.56 -4.85
N ILE A 75 7.43 -14.19 -4.17
CA ILE A 75 6.55 -15.24 -4.72
C ILE A 75 5.10 -14.78 -4.56
N TYR A 76 4.40 -14.62 -5.67
CA TYR A 76 2.99 -14.24 -5.72
C TYR A 76 2.16 -15.37 -6.31
N ARG A 77 1.15 -15.86 -5.56
CA ARG A 77 0.33 -17.03 -5.94
C ARG A 77 1.21 -18.25 -6.34
N GLY A 78 2.20 -18.56 -5.50
CA GLY A 78 3.09 -19.70 -5.71
C GLY A 78 4.09 -19.57 -6.86
N GLN A 79 4.18 -18.44 -7.53
CA GLN A 79 5.09 -18.21 -8.66
C GLN A 79 5.98 -17.00 -8.42
N SER A 80 7.22 -17.05 -8.93
CA SER A 80 8.16 -15.93 -8.81
C SER A 80 7.59 -14.63 -9.39
N LEU A 81 7.68 -13.52 -8.63
CA LEU A 81 7.25 -12.19 -9.00
C LEU A 81 8.45 -11.40 -9.56
N ASN A 82 8.85 -11.72 -10.77
CA ASN A 82 9.93 -11.02 -11.48
C ASN A 82 9.38 -9.83 -12.30
N SER A 83 10.29 -8.98 -12.81
CA SER A 83 9.92 -7.77 -13.58
C SER A 83 9.04 -8.06 -14.80
N LYS A 84 9.18 -9.21 -15.45
CA LYS A 84 8.32 -9.59 -16.59
C LYS A 84 6.89 -9.86 -16.13
N ARG A 85 6.74 -10.58 -15.01
CA ARG A 85 5.43 -10.96 -14.48
C ARG A 85 4.71 -9.77 -13.85
N ILE A 86 5.40 -8.94 -13.06
CA ILE A 86 4.76 -7.79 -12.43
C ILE A 86 4.22 -6.79 -13.45
N LYS A 87 4.87 -6.60 -14.61
CA LYS A 87 4.36 -5.75 -15.71
C LYS A 87 3.01 -6.21 -16.25
N GLN A 88 2.69 -7.51 -16.14
CA GLN A 88 1.39 -8.07 -16.57
C GLN A 88 0.32 -7.93 -15.48
N LEU A 89 0.72 -7.93 -14.20
CA LEU A 89 -0.16 -7.91 -13.05
C LEU A 89 -0.44 -6.48 -12.53
N ARG A 90 0.50 -5.58 -12.70
CA ARG A 90 0.42 -4.19 -12.22
C ARG A 90 -0.74 -3.43 -12.87
N GLY A 91 -1.56 -2.80 -12.02
CA GLY A 91 -2.76 -2.07 -12.45
C GLY A 91 -3.96 -2.96 -12.79
N LYS A 92 -3.82 -4.28 -12.62
CA LYS A 92 -4.89 -5.26 -12.88
C LYS A 92 -5.14 -6.15 -11.67
N ASP A 93 -4.17 -6.98 -11.32
CA ASP A 93 -4.24 -7.94 -10.21
C ASP A 93 -3.56 -7.39 -8.94
N ILE A 94 -2.49 -6.60 -9.11
CA ILE A 94 -1.81 -5.87 -8.04
C ILE A 94 -1.89 -4.38 -8.34
N THR A 95 -2.43 -3.59 -7.40
CA THR A 95 -2.60 -2.14 -7.54
C THR A 95 -1.97 -1.39 -6.37
N LEU A 96 -1.56 -0.14 -6.62
CA LEU A 96 -0.96 0.75 -5.63
C LEU A 96 -1.83 1.99 -5.47
N ILE A 97 -2.25 2.26 -4.24
CA ILE A 97 -2.78 3.56 -3.82
C ILE A 97 -1.59 4.35 -3.28
N PRO A 98 -1.06 5.31 -4.03
CA PRO A 98 0.12 6.05 -3.60
C PRO A 98 -0.22 7.14 -2.58
N GLN A 99 0.79 7.61 -1.84
CA GLN A 99 0.66 8.67 -0.86
C GLN A 99 0.17 9.99 -1.48
N SER A 100 0.65 10.33 -2.68
CA SER A 100 0.35 11.60 -3.34
C SER A 100 -0.76 11.47 -4.37
N VAL A 101 -1.69 12.42 -4.39
CA VAL A 101 -2.72 12.57 -5.44
C VAL A 101 -2.13 13.03 -6.78
N ASN A 102 -0.87 13.46 -6.83
CA ASN A 102 -0.17 13.89 -8.04
C ASN A 102 0.08 12.75 -9.04
N TYR A 103 -0.26 11.51 -8.69
CA TYR A 103 -0.25 10.39 -9.62
C TYR A 103 -1.41 10.40 -10.61
N LEU A 104 -2.44 11.22 -10.37
CA LEU A 104 -3.49 11.46 -11.37
C LEU A 104 -2.94 12.32 -12.51
N ASP A 105 -3.21 11.93 -13.75
CA ASP A 105 -2.81 12.69 -14.94
C ASP A 105 -3.62 14.01 -15.00
N PRO A 106 -2.97 15.19 -14.87
CA PRO A 106 -3.67 16.47 -14.87
C PRO A 106 -4.30 16.82 -16.22
N SER A 107 -3.87 16.18 -17.31
CA SER A 107 -4.38 16.43 -18.67
C SER A 107 -5.55 15.53 -19.08
N MET A 108 -5.90 14.54 -18.24
CA MET A 108 -6.95 13.58 -18.51
C MET A 108 -8.13 13.75 -17.55
N LYS A 109 -9.37 13.75 -18.08
CA LYS A 109 -10.58 13.76 -17.24
C LYS A 109 -10.64 12.54 -16.33
N VAL A 110 -11.09 12.71 -15.09
CA VAL A 110 -11.02 11.65 -14.07
C VAL A 110 -11.80 10.39 -14.44
N LYS A 111 -12.94 10.48 -15.13
CA LYS A 111 -13.68 9.31 -15.61
C LYS A 111 -12.85 8.41 -16.53
N HIS A 112 -12.00 8.99 -17.36
CA HIS A 112 -11.14 8.22 -18.26
C HIS A 112 -10.03 7.52 -17.49
N GLN A 113 -9.44 8.18 -16.49
CA GLN A 113 -8.41 7.57 -15.64
C GLN A 113 -8.96 6.36 -14.88
N VAL A 114 -10.16 6.48 -14.30
CA VAL A 114 -10.81 5.37 -13.59
C VAL A 114 -11.08 4.19 -14.53
N ARG A 115 -11.51 4.46 -15.77
CA ARG A 115 -11.83 3.42 -16.75
C ARG A 115 -10.61 2.67 -17.29
N LEU A 116 -9.39 3.21 -17.17
CA LEU A 116 -8.17 2.54 -17.66
C LEU A 116 -7.93 1.16 -17.03
N GLY A 117 -8.34 0.96 -15.77
CA GLY A 117 -8.18 -0.31 -15.03
C GLY A 117 -9.33 -1.31 -15.24
N ILE A 118 -10.40 -0.91 -15.94
CA ILE A 118 -11.64 -1.69 -16.07
C ILE A 118 -11.76 -2.26 -17.48
N SER A 119 -11.84 -3.58 -17.59
CA SER A 119 -11.85 -4.28 -18.89
C SER A 119 -13.24 -4.37 -19.53
N GLU A 120 -14.30 -4.50 -18.74
CA GLU A 120 -15.67 -4.68 -19.24
C GLU A 120 -16.63 -3.68 -18.59
N ASN A 121 -17.66 -3.25 -19.34
CA ASN A 121 -18.68 -2.31 -18.85
C ASN A 121 -18.09 -1.08 -18.11
N SER A 122 -16.98 -0.57 -18.61
CA SER A 122 -16.16 0.44 -17.91
C SER A 122 -16.94 1.68 -17.47
N LYS A 123 -17.99 2.07 -18.22
CA LYS A 123 -18.85 3.20 -17.86
C LYS A 123 -19.71 2.88 -16.63
N ALA A 124 -20.45 1.78 -16.65
CA ALA A 124 -21.33 1.38 -15.55
C ALA A 124 -20.51 1.09 -14.27
N THR A 125 -19.36 0.41 -14.41
CA THR A 125 -18.46 0.15 -13.28
C THR A 125 -17.92 1.45 -12.69
N GLN A 126 -17.50 2.42 -13.51
CA GLN A 126 -17.02 3.72 -13.02
C GLN A 126 -18.15 4.51 -12.32
N GLU A 127 -19.37 4.47 -12.82
CA GLU A 127 -20.53 5.11 -12.19
C GLU A 127 -20.82 4.48 -10.81
N GLY A 128 -20.79 3.15 -10.72
CA GLY A 128 -20.93 2.41 -9.44
C GLY A 128 -19.83 2.74 -8.44
N LEU A 129 -18.56 2.83 -8.89
CA LEU A 129 -17.45 3.25 -8.06
C LEU A 129 -17.63 4.70 -7.58
N PHE A 130 -18.05 5.61 -8.44
CA PHE A 130 -18.31 7.00 -8.04
C PHE A 130 -19.37 7.07 -6.95
N GLN A 131 -20.47 6.36 -7.11
CA GLN A 131 -21.52 6.28 -6.09
C GLN A 131 -20.98 5.71 -4.78
N GLN A 132 -20.21 4.61 -4.82
CA GLN A 132 -19.60 3.97 -3.66
C GLN A 132 -18.66 4.92 -2.90
N PHE A 133 -17.92 5.76 -3.62
CA PHE A 133 -16.97 6.73 -3.04
C PHE A 133 -17.56 8.13 -2.83
N GLY A 134 -18.88 8.31 -2.94
CA GLY A 134 -19.56 9.59 -2.73
C GLY A 134 -19.10 10.67 -3.71
N LEU A 135 -18.78 10.30 -4.94
CA LEU A 135 -18.54 11.19 -6.07
C LEU A 135 -19.80 11.26 -6.94
N LYS A 136 -20.04 12.42 -7.55
CA LYS A 136 -21.13 12.61 -8.52
C LYS A 136 -20.68 12.14 -9.90
N GLU A 137 -21.61 11.69 -10.73
CA GLU A 137 -21.32 11.33 -12.13
C GLU A 137 -20.69 12.51 -12.89
N SER A 138 -21.18 13.73 -12.66
CA SER A 138 -20.64 14.97 -13.23
C SER A 138 -19.18 15.25 -12.88
N ASP A 139 -18.70 14.76 -11.72
CA ASP A 139 -17.31 14.95 -11.31
C ASP A 139 -16.35 14.24 -12.27
N GLY A 140 -16.84 13.21 -12.96
CA GLY A 140 -16.10 12.46 -13.97
C GLY A 140 -15.66 13.30 -15.18
N ASP A 141 -16.36 14.37 -15.48
CA ASP A 141 -16.04 15.29 -16.58
C ASP A 141 -15.01 16.37 -16.21
N LEU A 142 -14.63 16.43 -14.93
CA LEU A 142 -13.62 17.34 -14.42
C LEU A 142 -12.20 16.79 -14.61
N TYR A 143 -11.25 17.69 -14.64
CA TYR A 143 -9.81 17.38 -14.56
C TYR A 143 -9.36 17.36 -13.08
N PRO A 144 -8.26 16.67 -12.74
CA PRO A 144 -7.79 16.62 -11.35
C PRO A 144 -7.66 17.98 -10.67
N PHE A 145 -7.14 18.99 -11.34
CA PHE A 145 -6.95 20.35 -10.79
C PHE A 145 -8.26 21.10 -10.49
N GLN A 146 -9.41 20.61 -10.94
CA GLN A 146 -10.73 21.17 -10.68
C GLN A 146 -11.40 20.56 -9.43
N LEU A 147 -10.80 19.51 -8.85
CA LEU A 147 -11.33 18.78 -7.71
C LEU A 147 -10.74 19.28 -6.39
N SER A 148 -11.53 19.19 -5.31
CA SER A 148 -10.97 19.36 -3.97
C SER A 148 -10.01 18.22 -3.60
N GLY A 149 -9.13 18.46 -2.60
CA GLY A 149 -8.18 17.43 -2.15
C GLY A 149 -8.86 16.10 -1.72
N GLY A 150 -10.00 16.20 -1.05
CA GLY A 150 -10.80 15.03 -0.66
C GLY A 150 -11.42 14.30 -1.86
N MET A 151 -11.88 15.03 -2.89
CA MET A 151 -12.36 14.43 -4.13
C MET A 151 -11.23 13.76 -4.90
N LEU A 152 -10.06 14.41 -5.01
CA LEU A 152 -8.87 13.84 -5.65
C LEU A 152 -8.49 12.50 -5.03
N ARG A 153 -8.49 12.43 -3.70
CA ARG A 153 -8.17 11.18 -2.99
C ARG A 153 -9.19 10.10 -3.28
N ARG A 154 -10.48 10.42 -3.25
CA ARG A 154 -11.54 9.47 -3.60
C ARG A 154 -11.42 8.97 -5.04
N VAL A 155 -11.13 9.84 -5.98
CA VAL A 155 -10.83 9.46 -7.36
C VAL A 155 -9.62 8.55 -7.43
N LEU A 156 -8.53 8.87 -6.72
CA LEU A 156 -7.33 8.02 -6.69
C LEU A 156 -7.64 6.60 -6.20
N PHE A 157 -8.49 6.45 -5.18
CA PHE A 157 -8.96 5.14 -4.74
C PHE A 157 -9.72 4.39 -5.84
N THR A 158 -10.61 5.09 -6.57
CA THR A 158 -11.38 4.44 -7.64
C THR A 158 -10.49 3.98 -8.80
N THR A 159 -9.37 4.66 -9.08
CA THR A 159 -8.42 4.24 -10.13
C THR A 159 -7.67 2.95 -9.80
N CYS A 160 -7.63 2.58 -8.52
CA CYS A 160 -6.92 1.38 -8.06
C CYS A 160 -7.80 0.13 -8.06
N ILE A 161 -9.09 0.26 -8.37
CA ILE A 161 -10.05 -0.85 -8.40
C ILE A 161 -10.19 -1.34 -9.84
N SER A 162 -9.96 -2.63 -10.03
CA SER A 162 -10.20 -3.34 -11.28
C SER A 162 -11.01 -4.61 -11.02
N ASP A 163 -11.60 -5.17 -12.06
CA ASP A 163 -12.41 -6.39 -11.95
C ASP A 163 -11.62 -7.62 -11.47
N LYS A 164 -10.30 -7.54 -11.53
CA LYS A 164 -9.38 -8.66 -11.26
C LYS A 164 -8.42 -8.42 -10.09
N VAL A 165 -8.57 -7.29 -9.36
CA VAL A 165 -7.66 -6.95 -8.28
C VAL A 165 -7.73 -7.98 -7.14
N SER A 166 -6.57 -8.44 -6.69
CA SER A 166 -6.44 -9.39 -5.59
C SER A 166 -5.50 -8.89 -4.50
N LEU A 167 -4.65 -7.90 -4.83
CA LEU A 167 -3.76 -7.25 -3.88
C LEU A 167 -3.78 -5.74 -4.08
N ILE A 168 -4.13 -5.01 -3.04
CA ILE A 168 -4.02 -3.55 -2.98
C ILE A 168 -2.88 -3.21 -2.02
N ILE A 169 -1.97 -2.35 -2.45
CA ILE A 169 -0.94 -1.76 -1.61
C ILE A 169 -1.34 -0.30 -1.39
N ALA A 170 -1.65 0.09 -0.16
CA ALA A 170 -2.00 1.45 0.21
C ALA A 170 -0.82 2.08 0.96
N ASP A 171 -0.07 2.95 0.28
CA ASP A 171 1.13 3.58 0.82
C ASP A 171 0.78 4.96 1.40
N GLU A 172 0.72 5.03 2.72
CA GLU A 172 0.34 6.21 3.51
C GLU A 172 -0.90 6.96 2.93
N PRO A 173 -2.05 6.30 2.80
CA PRO A 173 -3.22 6.92 2.17
C PRO A 173 -3.94 7.95 3.06
N THR A 174 -3.57 8.07 4.33
CA THR A 174 -4.32 8.80 5.36
C THR A 174 -3.75 10.16 5.79
N PRO A 175 -2.46 10.51 5.60
CA PRO A 175 -1.92 11.77 6.10
C PRO A 175 -2.67 13.01 5.61
N GLY A 176 -2.93 13.93 6.55
CA GLY A 176 -3.58 15.21 6.24
C GLY A 176 -5.09 15.13 5.99
N LEU A 177 -5.72 14.00 6.28
CA LEU A 177 -7.18 13.86 6.21
C LEU A 177 -7.85 14.38 7.47
N HIS A 178 -9.00 15.01 7.30
CA HIS A 178 -9.93 15.29 8.40
C HIS A 178 -10.49 13.96 8.96
N PRO A 179 -10.84 13.85 10.25
CA PRO A 179 -11.30 12.60 10.88
C PRO A 179 -12.35 11.82 10.09
N ASP A 180 -13.38 12.49 9.56
CA ASP A 180 -14.43 11.82 8.78
C ASP A 180 -13.89 11.19 7.48
N ALA A 181 -12.96 11.88 6.82
CA ALA A 181 -12.33 11.37 5.60
C ALA A 181 -11.34 10.23 5.90
N LEU A 182 -10.67 10.29 7.05
CA LEU A 182 -9.82 9.20 7.55
C LEU A 182 -10.66 7.94 7.76
N GLN A 183 -11.77 8.03 8.50
CA GLN A 183 -12.63 6.88 8.78
C GLN A 183 -13.16 6.27 7.48
N MET A 184 -13.61 7.10 6.52
CA MET A 184 -14.06 6.62 5.22
C MET A 184 -12.97 5.80 4.49
N VAL A 185 -11.71 6.25 4.53
CA VAL A 185 -10.59 5.53 3.91
C VAL A 185 -10.33 4.21 4.62
N LEU A 186 -10.36 4.19 5.95
CA LEU A 186 -10.16 2.98 6.75
C LEU A 186 -11.26 1.95 6.47
N ASP A 187 -12.54 2.37 6.51
CA ASP A 187 -13.68 1.52 6.20
C ASP A 187 -13.59 0.93 4.79
N GLN A 188 -13.12 1.73 3.83
CA GLN A 188 -12.95 1.29 2.45
C GLN A 188 -11.85 0.22 2.33
N LEU A 189 -10.70 0.42 2.98
CA LEU A 189 -9.62 -0.58 3.00
C LEU A 189 -10.09 -1.88 3.67
N ARG A 190 -10.82 -1.81 4.78
CA ARG A 190 -11.40 -2.99 5.44
C ARG A 190 -12.41 -3.71 4.53
N SER A 191 -13.29 -2.94 3.88
CA SER A 191 -14.28 -3.49 2.94
C SER A 191 -13.62 -4.28 1.79
N PHE A 192 -12.43 -3.90 1.32
CA PHE A 192 -11.72 -4.67 0.32
C PHE A 192 -11.31 -6.04 0.86
N ALA A 193 -10.74 -6.09 2.06
CA ALA A 193 -10.34 -7.35 2.67
C ALA A 193 -11.55 -8.26 2.97
N ASP A 194 -12.66 -7.69 3.44
CA ASP A 194 -13.91 -8.43 3.67
C ASP A 194 -14.50 -9.03 2.39
N LYS A 195 -14.21 -8.43 1.24
CA LYS A 195 -14.55 -8.95 -0.10
C LYS A 195 -13.52 -9.96 -0.64
N GLY A 196 -12.51 -10.32 0.16
CA GLY A 196 -11.48 -11.29 -0.22
C GLY A 196 -10.29 -10.70 -0.99
N ILE A 197 -10.20 -9.38 -1.13
CA ILE A 197 -9.05 -8.69 -1.73
C ILE A 197 -8.02 -8.47 -0.61
N SER A 198 -6.78 -8.91 -0.80
CA SER A 198 -5.73 -8.70 0.19
C SER A 198 -5.26 -7.25 0.17
N VAL A 199 -4.95 -6.70 1.34
CA VAL A 199 -4.51 -5.31 1.48
C VAL A 199 -3.21 -5.23 2.26
N ILE A 200 -2.21 -4.54 1.72
CA ILE A 200 -1.05 -4.05 2.48
C ILE A 200 -1.32 -2.58 2.80
N PHE A 201 -1.51 -2.27 4.08
CA PHE A 201 -1.73 -0.91 4.56
C PHE A 201 -0.45 -0.37 5.22
N ILE A 202 0.28 0.47 4.50
CA ILE A 202 1.48 1.14 5.02
C ILE A 202 1.07 2.44 5.68
N THR A 203 1.43 2.60 6.95
CA THR A 203 1.14 3.81 7.72
C THR A 203 2.15 4.00 8.86
N HIS A 204 2.23 5.20 9.41
CA HIS A 204 2.90 5.47 10.69
C HIS A 204 1.90 5.58 11.85
N ASP A 205 0.60 5.54 11.56
CA ASP A 205 -0.50 5.62 12.53
C ASP A 205 -0.90 4.21 12.99
N ILE A 206 -0.43 3.85 14.18
CA ILE A 206 -0.72 2.54 14.80
C ILE A 206 -2.18 2.42 15.22
N VAL A 207 -2.83 3.54 15.59
CA VAL A 207 -4.25 3.55 15.99
C VAL A 207 -5.12 3.23 14.78
N ALA A 208 -4.88 3.90 13.66
CA ALA A 208 -5.57 3.61 12.41
C ALA A 208 -5.32 2.16 11.95
N ALA A 209 -4.08 1.67 12.07
CA ALA A 209 -3.73 0.29 11.72
C ALA A 209 -4.48 -0.74 12.59
N SER A 210 -4.51 -0.54 13.91
CA SER A 210 -5.14 -1.48 14.85
C SER A 210 -6.67 -1.58 14.70
N GLN A 211 -7.31 -0.54 14.17
CA GLN A 211 -8.75 -0.53 13.92
C GLN A 211 -9.20 -1.47 12.81
N ILE A 212 -8.36 -1.63 11.77
CA ILE A 212 -8.81 -2.32 10.55
C ILE A 212 -7.97 -3.53 10.16
N ALA A 213 -6.73 -3.66 10.67
CA ALA A 213 -5.83 -4.74 10.27
C ALA A 213 -6.17 -6.09 10.93
N ASP A 214 -5.91 -7.17 10.22
CA ASP A 214 -5.91 -8.53 10.79
C ASP A 214 -4.58 -8.80 11.51
N ARG A 215 -3.47 -8.36 10.91
CA ARG A 215 -2.13 -8.43 11.48
C ARG A 215 -1.38 -7.12 11.25
N ILE A 216 -0.43 -6.84 12.13
CA ILE A 216 0.44 -5.67 12.05
C ILE A 216 1.89 -6.13 12.04
N THR A 217 2.67 -5.62 11.09
CA THR A 217 4.13 -5.76 11.04
C THR A 217 4.79 -4.46 11.45
N ILE A 218 5.65 -4.52 12.45
CA ILE A 218 6.49 -3.39 12.86
C ILE A 218 7.74 -3.37 11.98
N PHE A 219 7.96 -2.25 11.32
CA PHE A 219 9.06 -2.02 10.41
C PHE A 219 10.06 -1.01 11.00
N LYS A 220 11.30 -1.43 11.15
CA LYS A 220 12.38 -0.57 11.67
C LYS A 220 13.66 -0.81 10.89
N GLU A 221 14.30 0.25 10.42
CA GLU A 221 15.62 0.19 9.78
C GLU A 221 15.71 -0.88 8.67
N GLY A 222 14.67 -0.94 7.84
CA GLY A 222 14.61 -1.87 6.70
C GLY A 222 14.30 -3.33 7.05
N LYS A 223 13.87 -3.61 8.27
CA LYS A 223 13.56 -4.98 8.74
C LYS A 223 12.16 -5.06 9.32
N ALA A 224 11.52 -6.21 9.15
CA ALA A 224 10.33 -6.57 9.91
C ALA A 224 10.78 -7.08 11.30
N ILE A 225 10.50 -6.28 12.35
CA ILE A 225 10.92 -6.59 13.72
C ILE A 225 9.99 -7.59 14.37
N GLU A 226 8.69 -7.40 14.15
CA GLU A 226 7.66 -8.28 14.69
C GLU A 226 6.41 -8.23 13.81
N THR A 227 5.75 -9.36 13.64
CA THR A 227 4.43 -9.44 13.02
C THR A 227 3.50 -10.18 13.96
N ALA A 228 2.42 -9.51 14.38
CA ALA A 228 1.47 -10.04 15.35
C ALA A 228 0.02 -9.73 14.94
N PRO A 229 -0.99 -10.47 15.48
CA PRO A 229 -2.39 -10.10 15.34
C PRO A 229 -2.63 -8.66 15.79
N ALA A 230 -3.50 -7.94 15.10
CA ALA A 230 -3.81 -6.54 15.46
C ALA A 230 -4.35 -6.40 16.88
N SER A 231 -5.05 -7.42 17.40
CA SER A 231 -5.53 -7.46 18.79
C SER A 231 -4.43 -7.37 19.84
N PHE A 232 -3.18 -7.72 19.51
CA PHE A 232 -2.03 -7.61 20.44
C PHE A 232 -1.56 -6.15 20.60
N PHE A 233 -1.98 -5.26 19.70
CA PHE A 233 -1.66 -3.84 19.75
C PHE A 233 -2.69 -3.01 20.51
N SER A 234 -3.38 -3.63 21.46
CA SER A 234 -4.33 -2.99 22.38
C SER A 234 -3.78 -2.98 23.82
N GLY A 235 -4.27 -2.06 24.65
CA GLY A 235 -3.82 -1.93 26.04
C GLY A 235 -2.31 -1.67 26.15
N ASN A 236 -1.64 -2.39 27.05
CA ASN A 236 -0.19 -2.24 27.29
C ASN A 236 0.70 -3.05 26.34
N GLY A 237 0.13 -3.78 25.37
CA GLY A 237 0.88 -4.60 24.43
C GLY A 237 1.61 -5.79 25.09
N GLU A 238 1.04 -6.38 26.13
CA GLU A 238 1.68 -7.47 26.90
C GLU A 238 1.96 -8.72 26.06
N GLN A 239 1.17 -8.94 25.00
CA GLN A 239 1.30 -10.08 24.09
C GLN A 239 2.36 -9.87 23.00
N LEU A 240 2.88 -8.64 22.85
CA LEU A 240 3.97 -8.34 21.90
C LEU A 240 5.29 -8.89 22.44
N GLN A 241 6.07 -9.50 21.56
CA GLN A 241 7.29 -10.22 21.93
C GLN A 241 8.48 -9.27 22.12
N THR A 242 8.61 -8.25 21.24
CA THR A 242 9.77 -7.35 21.27
C THR A 242 9.50 -6.15 22.18
N GLU A 243 10.58 -5.71 22.87
CA GLU A 243 10.49 -4.50 23.69
C GLU A 243 10.25 -3.26 22.85
N PHE A 244 10.78 -3.23 21.62
CA PHE A 244 10.53 -2.14 20.67
C PHE A 244 9.04 -2.01 20.34
N ALA A 245 8.35 -3.12 20.08
CA ALA A 245 6.91 -3.12 19.82
C ALA A 245 6.11 -2.57 21.01
N ARG A 246 6.43 -3.04 22.21
CA ARG A 246 5.82 -2.55 23.44
C ARG A 246 6.09 -1.07 23.71
N SER A 247 7.34 -0.61 23.48
CA SER A 247 7.69 0.80 23.66
C SER A 247 6.98 1.71 22.66
N LEU A 248 6.86 1.25 21.39
CA LEU A 248 6.14 1.98 20.34
C LEU A 248 4.66 2.18 20.73
N LEU A 249 4.01 1.13 21.24
CA LEU A 249 2.63 1.21 21.67
C LEU A 249 2.43 2.15 22.88
N ARG A 250 3.35 2.10 23.87
CA ARG A 250 3.31 2.98 25.04
C ARG A 250 3.60 4.46 24.75
N SER A 251 4.20 4.75 23.60
CA SER A 251 4.47 6.14 23.19
C SER A 251 3.27 6.81 22.52
N LEU A 252 2.17 6.07 22.34
CA LEU A 252 0.92 6.64 21.84
C LEU A 252 0.28 7.53 22.92
N PRO A 253 -0.34 8.67 22.52
CA PRO A 253 -1.03 9.59 23.43
C PRO A 253 -2.26 8.97 24.08
#